data_e1158d27187144dea3c7b6e708846a2c
#
_entry.id   e1158d27187144dea3c7b6e708846a2c
#
_cell.length_a   1.000
_cell.length_b   1.000
_cell.length_c   1.000
_cell.angle_alpha   90.00
_cell.angle_beta   90.00
_cell.angle_gamma   90.00
#
_symmetry.space_group_name_H-M   'P 1'
#
loop_
_entity.id
_entity.type
_entity.pdbx_description
1 polymer ?
#
loop_
_entity_poly.entity_id
_entity_poly.type
_entity_poly.pdbx_seq_one_letter_code
_entity_poly.pdbx_strand_id
1 'polypeptide(L)'
;MSAARPSKIVCIGLNYVKHAAELGAPLPEEPLIFFKPPSSLIDSGEPIVMPRASEQVDFEGEIGVRIGKRARNVAAASAWNYVDGLMALNDVTARDLQNKDGQWSRAKGYDTICPVGSVDPLEQVDLSLLSVKTRVNGEIRQESGADDMVFDIPTLIEYVSHVMTLEAGDLIATGTPHGIGPLQEGDEVEIEVGGVGSVVNPVIASV
;
A
#
# COMPACT_ATOMS: atom_id res chain seq x y z
N MET A 1 -15.57 -14.10 10.45
CA MET A 1 -15.49 -13.08 11.52
C MET A 1 -14.66 -11.95 10.93
N SER A 2 -15.22 -10.75 10.77
CA SER A 2 -14.46 -9.58 10.29
C SER A 2 -13.27 -9.40 11.23
N ALA A 3 -12.05 -9.50 10.69
CA ALA A 3 -10.86 -9.14 11.45
C ALA A 3 -11.04 -7.70 11.97
N ALA A 4 -10.65 -7.45 13.22
CA ALA A 4 -10.75 -6.10 13.77
C ALA A 4 -10.01 -5.13 12.84
N ARG A 5 -10.63 -3.99 12.52
CA ARG A 5 -9.97 -2.95 11.72
C ARG A 5 -8.67 -2.53 12.40
N PRO A 6 -7.60 -2.24 11.63
CA PRO A 6 -6.34 -1.75 12.18
C PRO A 6 -6.56 -0.45 12.96
N SER A 7 -5.69 -0.17 13.92
CA SER A 7 -5.71 1.14 14.60
C SER A 7 -5.18 2.25 13.69
N LYS A 8 -4.30 1.89 12.75
CA LYS A 8 -3.71 2.76 11.74
C LYS A 8 -3.19 1.97 10.54
N ILE A 9 -3.08 2.65 9.41
CA ILE A 9 -2.40 2.19 8.20
C ILE A 9 -1.22 3.14 8.00
N VAL A 10 -0.02 2.64 8.19
CA VAL A 10 1.23 3.39 7.97
C VAL A 10 1.67 3.14 6.54
N CYS A 11 1.86 4.19 5.76
CA CYS A 11 2.26 4.10 4.36
C CYS A 11 3.64 4.71 4.16
N ILE A 12 4.39 4.19 3.18
CA ILE A 12 5.75 4.61 2.88
C ILE A 12 5.80 5.20 1.47
N GLY A 13 6.16 6.48 1.36
CA GLY A 13 6.33 7.16 0.08
C GLY A 13 7.71 6.93 -0.53
N LEU A 14 7.79 6.92 -1.87
CA LEU A 14 9.03 6.89 -2.65
C LEU A 14 9.97 5.71 -2.34
N ASN A 15 9.41 4.55 -2.00
CA ASN A 15 10.19 3.40 -1.56
C ASN A 15 10.65 2.46 -2.69
N TYR A 16 10.50 2.83 -3.97
CA TYR A 16 11.03 2.07 -5.09
C TYR A 16 11.94 2.96 -5.95
N VAL A 17 13.12 2.44 -6.29
CA VAL A 17 14.17 3.20 -7.02
C VAL A 17 13.64 3.76 -8.33
N LYS A 18 12.97 2.93 -9.13
CA LYS A 18 12.44 3.34 -10.44
C LYS A 18 11.25 4.29 -10.30
N HIS A 19 10.44 4.17 -9.25
CA HIS A 19 9.33 5.10 -8.99
C HIS A 19 9.84 6.50 -8.60
N ALA A 20 10.86 6.59 -7.75
CA ALA A 20 11.50 7.88 -7.45
C ALA A 20 12.05 8.53 -8.72
N ALA A 21 12.69 7.75 -9.60
CA ALA A 21 13.19 8.24 -10.89
C ALA A 21 12.06 8.70 -11.83
N GLU A 22 10.93 7.98 -11.89
CA GLU A 22 9.73 8.35 -12.66
C GLU A 22 9.20 9.74 -12.25
N LEU A 23 9.20 10.03 -10.97
CA LEU A 23 8.74 11.31 -10.41
C LEU A 23 9.82 12.40 -10.41
N GLY A 24 11.05 12.09 -10.86
CA GLY A 24 12.19 13.01 -10.81
C GLY A 24 12.61 13.40 -9.38
N ALA A 25 12.25 12.57 -8.40
CA ALA A 25 12.57 12.78 -7.00
C ALA A 25 13.92 12.12 -6.63
N PRO A 26 14.70 12.71 -5.72
CA PRO A 26 15.86 12.04 -5.15
C PRO A 26 15.41 10.83 -4.32
N LEU A 27 16.29 9.82 -4.20
CA LEU A 27 16.05 8.73 -3.28
C LEU A 27 16.02 9.27 -1.84
N PRO A 28 15.04 8.88 -1.02
CA PRO A 28 14.97 9.33 0.37
C PRO A 28 16.11 8.73 1.20
N GLU A 29 16.66 9.52 2.13
CA GLU A 29 17.69 9.06 3.07
C GLU A 29 17.09 8.22 4.20
N GLU A 30 15.78 8.41 4.49
CA GLU A 30 15.00 7.65 5.48
C GLU A 30 13.55 7.46 4.99
N PRO A 31 12.80 6.45 5.51
CA PRO A 31 11.44 6.19 5.08
C PRO A 31 10.51 7.38 5.27
N LEU A 32 9.84 7.79 4.20
CA LEU A 32 8.84 8.87 4.22
C LEU A 32 7.50 8.32 4.67
N ILE A 33 7.13 8.58 5.93
CA ILE A 33 5.89 8.08 6.53
C ILE A 33 4.71 9.01 6.26
N PHE A 34 3.57 8.41 5.87
CA PHE A 34 2.25 9.04 5.88
C PHE A 34 1.18 8.02 6.30
N PHE A 35 -0.09 8.42 6.35
CA PHE A 35 -1.17 7.56 6.84
C PHE A 35 -2.36 7.54 5.90
N LYS A 36 -3.04 6.38 5.87
CA LYS A 36 -4.42 6.26 5.44
C LYS A 36 -5.29 5.94 6.66
N PRO A 37 -6.49 6.56 6.78
CA PRO A 37 -7.40 6.22 7.87
C PRO A 37 -7.98 4.81 7.68
N PRO A 38 -8.26 4.05 8.75
CA PRO A 38 -8.91 2.75 8.63
C PRO A 38 -10.27 2.76 7.92
N SER A 39 -10.94 3.93 7.84
CA SER A 39 -12.19 4.09 7.09
C SER A 39 -12.02 4.00 5.58
N SER A 40 -10.80 4.15 5.06
CA SER A 40 -10.50 4.00 3.63
C SER A 40 -10.44 2.56 3.15
N LEU A 41 -10.36 1.57 4.08
CA LEU A 41 -10.26 0.15 3.74
C LEU A 41 -11.54 -0.38 3.11
N ILE A 42 -11.34 -1.14 2.02
CA ILE A 42 -12.35 -1.98 1.39
C ILE A 42 -11.75 -3.35 1.04
N ASP A 43 -12.60 -4.37 1.01
CA ASP A 43 -12.22 -5.71 0.60
C ASP A 43 -12.25 -5.87 -0.93
N SER A 44 -11.68 -6.97 -1.42
CA SER A 44 -11.77 -7.34 -2.84
C SER A 44 -13.23 -7.44 -3.30
N GLY A 45 -13.53 -6.88 -4.48
CA GLY A 45 -14.87 -6.83 -5.06
C GLY A 45 -15.71 -5.61 -4.63
N GLU A 46 -15.35 -4.90 -3.56
CA GLU A 46 -16.00 -3.64 -3.21
C GLU A 46 -15.53 -2.50 -4.13
N PRO A 47 -16.41 -1.53 -4.47
CA PRO A 47 -16.03 -0.49 -5.43
C PRO A 47 -15.09 0.57 -4.83
N ILE A 48 -14.06 0.94 -5.60
CA ILE A 48 -13.32 2.19 -5.40
C ILE A 48 -14.22 3.33 -5.88
N VAL A 49 -14.62 4.22 -4.96
CA VAL A 49 -15.45 5.38 -5.29
C VAL A 49 -14.56 6.59 -5.55
N MET A 50 -14.57 7.10 -6.79
CA MET A 50 -13.76 8.25 -7.16
C MET A 50 -14.22 9.51 -6.39
N PRO A 51 -13.33 10.20 -5.63
CA PRO A 51 -13.72 11.40 -4.90
C PRO A 51 -14.15 12.53 -5.84
N ARG A 52 -15.33 13.13 -5.62
CA ARG A 52 -15.85 14.28 -6.43
C ARG A 52 -14.90 15.49 -6.46
N ALA A 53 -14.07 15.64 -5.45
CA ALA A 53 -13.15 16.78 -5.31
C ALA A 53 -11.84 16.59 -6.06
N SER A 54 -11.63 15.43 -6.70
CA SER A 54 -10.39 15.09 -7.41
C SER A 54 -10.67 14.93 -8.91
N GLU A 55 -9.79 15.50 -9.72
CA GLU A 55 -9.82 15.37 -11.17
C GLU A 55 -8.89 14.24 -11.66
N GLN A 56 -8.03 13.71 -10.78
CA GLN A 56 -7.12 12.62 -11.09
C GLN A 56 -6.97 11.68 -9.89
N VAL A 57 -7.42 10.43 -10.05
CA VAL A 57 -7.30 9.37 -9.06
C VAL A 57 -6.43 8.27 -9.65
N ASP A 58 -5.29 8.01 -9.02
CA ASP A 58 -4.30 7.04 -9.49
C ASP A 58 -4.32 5.77 -8.64
N PHE A 59 -4.00 4.63 -9.27
CA PHE A 59 -3.68 3.37 -8.57
C PHE A 59 -2.22 3.36 -8.13
N GLU A 60 -1.95 2.71 -7.00
CA GLU A 60 -0.62 2.45 -6.47
C GLU A 60 -0.61 1.05 -5.84
N GLY A 61 -0.20 0.02 -6.62
CA GLY A 61 -0.09 -1.34 -6.12
C GLY A 61 1.08 -1.51 -5.16
N GLU A 62 0.84 -2.19 -4.03
CA GLU A 62 1.80 -2.32 -2.94
C GLU A 62 1.75 -3.69 -2.27
N ILE A 63 2.82 -4.06 -1.59
CA ILE A 63 2.81 -5.12 -0.59
C ILE A 63 2.30 -4.54 0.72
N GLY A 64 1.20 -5.10 1.24
CA GLY A 64 0.70 -4.80 2.57
C GLY A 64 1.29 -5.76 3.60
N VAL A 65 1.79 -5.24 4.72
CA VAL A 65 2.31 -6.02 5.84
C VAL A 65 1.37 -5.88 7.02
N ARG A 66 0.85 -7.01 7.55
CA ARG A 66 0.05 -6.98 8.77
C ARG A 66 0.86 -7.32 9.99
N ILE A 67 0.78 -6.46 11.00
CA ILE A 67 1.45 -6.65 12.30
C ILE A 67 0.65 -7.63 13.14
N GLY A 68 1.30 -8.70 13.60
CA GLY A 68 0.65 -9.77 14.37
C GLY A 68 0.70 -9.57 15.89
N LYS A 69 1.64 -8.78 16.38
CA LYS A 69 1.76 -8.44 17.80
C LYS A 69 2.39 -7.06 18.00
N ARG A 70 2.13 -6.46 19.15
CA ARG A 70 2.65 -5.14 19.49
C ARG A 70 4.16 -5.03 19.26
N ALA A 71 4.58 -4.04 18.47
CA ALA A 71 5.96 -3.77 18.09
C ALA A 71 6.36 -2.34 18.49
N ARG A 72 7.43 -2.20 19.25
CA ARG A 72 8.02 -0.92 19.67
C ARG A 72 9.53 -1.08 19.82
N ASN A 73 10.29 -0.22 19.15
CA ASN A 73 11.76 -0.26 19.11
C ASN A 73 12.29 -1.65 18.68
N VAL A 74 11.74 -2.18 17.59
CA VAL A 74 12.10 -3.50 17.04
C VAL A 74 13.33 -3.35 16.16
N ALA A 75 14.35 -4.20 16.33
CA ALA A 75 15.47 -4.26 15.40
C ALA A 75 15.08 -4.99 14.10
N ALA A 76 15.61 -4.56 12.95
CA ALA A 76 15.33 -5.16 11.64
C ALA A 76 15.54 -6.70 11.62
N ALA A 77 16.60 -7.18 12.26
CA ALA A 77 16.90 -8.61 12.36
C ALA A 77 15.79 -9.45 13.05
N SER A 78 14.89 -8.80 13.79
CA SER A 78 13.77 -9.43 14.49
C SER A 78 12.40 -9.07 13.92
N ALA A 79 12.35 -8.24 12.89
CA ALA A 79 11.12 -7.63 12.37
C ALA A 79 10.07 -8.66 11.94
N TRP A 80 10.46 -9.71 11.23
CA TRP A 80 9.56 -10.77 10.79
C TRP A 80 8.84 -11.50 11.93
N ASN A 81 9.39 -11.50 13.15
CA ASN A 81 8.71 -12.08 14.32
C ASN A 81 7.47 -11.29 14.76
N TYR A 82 7.24 -10.10 14.20
CA TYR A 82 6.12 -9.22 14.51
C TYR A 82 5.07 -9.16 13.39
N VAL A 83 5.33 -9.83 12.28
CA VAL A 83 4.42 -9.94 11.13
C VAL A 83 3.64 -11.23 11.25
N ASP A 84 2.32 -11.19 11.05
CA ASP A 84 1.48 -12.38 10.96
C ASP A 84 1.04 -12.72 9.54
N GLY A 85 1.18 -11.79 8.59
CA GLY A 85 0.89 -12.07 7.20
C GLY A 85 1.13 -10.89 6.27
N LEU A 86 1.07 -11.20 4.98
CA LEU A 86 1.18 -10.23 3.89
C LEU A 86 -0.12 -10.23 3.07
N MET A 87 -0.34 -9.15 2.30
CA MET A 87 -1.50 -9.00 1.43
C MET A 87 -1.18 -8.12 0.23
N ALA A 88 -1.98 -8.19 -0.81
CA ALA A 88 -2.02 -7.17 -1.85
C ALA A 88 -2.77 -5.94 -1.32
N LEU A 89 -2.28 -4.74 -1.64
CA LEU A 89 -2.84 -3.47 -1.23
C LEU A 89 -2.78 -2.47 -2.39
N ASN A 90 -3.81 -1.63 -2.50
CA ASN A 90 -3.83 -0.51 -3.45
C ASN A 90 -3.92 0.81 -2.67
N ASP A 91 -2.85 1.60 -2.69
CA ASP A 91 -2.81 2.94 -2.09
C ASP A 91 -3.37 3.98 -3.05
N VAL A 92 -4.67 3.85 -3.38
CA VAL A 92 -5.35 4.76 -4.32
C VAL A 92 -5.21 6.22 -3.85
N THR A 93 -4.87 7.09 -4.79
CA THR A 93 -4.42 8.45 -4.50
C THR A 93 -5.18 9.49 -5.34
N ALA A 94 -5.79 10.49 -4.70
CA ALA A 94 -6.27 11.70 -5.37
C ALA A 94 -5.06 12.59 -5.71
N ARG A 95 -4.48 12.38 -6.88
CA ARG A 95 -3.14 12.89 -7.24
C ARG A 95 -3.06 14.42 -7.33
N ASP A 96 -4.06 15.04 -7.91
CA ASP A 96 -4.15 16.50 -8.00
C ASP A 96 -4.21 17.15 -6.61
N LEU A 97 -4.92 16.51 -5.66
CA LEU A 97 -5.00 16.98 -4.28
C LEU A 97 -3.70 16.73 -3.51
N GLN A 98 -3.01 15.61 -3.78
CA GLN A 98 -1.69 15.33 -3.22
C GLN A 98 -0.70 16.44 -3.58
N ASN A 99 -0.66 16.83 -4.85
CA ASN A 99 0.20 17.90 -5.34
C ASN A 99 -0.17 19.27 -4.78
N LYS A 100 -1.47 19.53 -4.62
CA LYS A 100 -1.99 20.82 -4.16
C LYS A 100 -1.77 21.07 -2.68
N ASP A 101 -1.99 20.05 -1.84
CA ASP A 101 -2.10 20.25 -0.39
C ASP A 101 -0.74 20.26 0.32
N GLY A 102 0.28 19.60 -0.23
CA GLY A 102 1.56 19.37 0.43
C GLY A 102 1.49 18.39 1.62
N GLN A 103 0.35 18.33 2.34
CA GLN A 103 0.01 17.31 3.33
C GLN A 103 -0.93 16.29 2.70
N TRP A 104 -0.58 15.01 2.69
CA TRP A 104 -1.27 13.99 1.90
C TRP A 104 -2.55 13.43 2.53
N SER A 105 -2.91 13.87 3.75
CA SER A 105 -4.03 13.31 4.52
C SER A 105 -5.35 13.28 3.74
N ARG A 106 -5.69 14.34 2.99
CA ARG A 106 -6.90 14.39 2.18
C ARG A 106 -6.77 13.51 0.94
N ALA A 107 -5.65 13.59 0.23
CA ALA A 107 -5.40 12.84 -1.00
C ALA A 107 -5.40 11.32 -0.79
N LYS A 108 -5.04 10.88 0.40
CA LYS A 108 -4.88 9.48 0.82
C LYS A 108 -5.98 8.99 1.77
N GLY A 109 -6.93 9.86 2.17
CA GLY A 109 -7.85 9.61 3.28
C GLY A 109 -9.34 9.49 2.93
N TYR A 110 -9.74 9.54 1.66
CA TYR A 110 -11.13 9.30 1.29
C TYR A 110 -11.56 7.86 1.63
N ASP A 111 -12.84 7.66 1.85
CA ASP A 111 -13.40 6.32 1.98
C ASP A 111 -13.17 5.53 0.70
N THR A 112 -13.02 4.20 0.80
CA THR A 112 -12.86 3.24 -0.30
C THR A 112 -11.54 3.29 -1.09
N ILE A 113 -10.58 4.15 -0.74
CA ILE A 113 -9.33 4.31 -1.49
C ILE A 113 -8.15 3.50 -0.93
N CYS A 114 -8.43 2.46 -0.13
CA CYS A 114 -7.43 1.50 0.34
C CYS A 114 -7.94 0.06 0.19
N PRO A 115 -8.10 -0.44 -1.04
CA PRO A 115 -8.40 -1.84 -1.29
C PRO A 115 -7.32 -2.76 -0.74
N VAL A 116 -7.74 -3.85 -0.07
CA VAL A 116 -6.84 -4.88 0.46
C VAL A 116 -7.34 -6.28 0.09
N GLY A 117 -6.41 -7.16 -0.22
CA GLY A 117 -6.67 -8.58 -0.42
C GLY A 117 -6.77 -9.35 0.90
N SER A 118 -6.99 -10.65 0.79
CA SER A 118 -6.87 -11.56 1.93
C SER A 118 -5.47 -11.50 2.50
N VAL A 119 -5.36 -11.69 3.80
CA VAL A 119 -4.06 -11.82 4.46
C VAL A 119 -3.60 -13.27 4.34
N ASP A 120 -2.47 -13.48 3.70
CA ASP A 120 -1.81 -14.77 3.69
C ASP A 120 -0.84 -14.88 4.88
N PRO A 121 -0.99 -15.94 5.71
CA PRO A 121 -0.11 -16.15 6.86
C PRO A 121 1.37 -16.19 6.44
N LEU A 122 2.23 -15.49 7.18
CA LEU A 122 3.65 -15.35 6.83
C LEU A 122 4.35 -16.70 6.63
N GLU A 123 3.97 -17.72 7.40
CA GLU A 123 4.52 -19.08 7.31
C GLU A 123 4.21 -19.79 5.97
N GLN A 124 3.25 -19.28 5.19
CA GLN A 124 2.84 -19.83 3.89
C GLN A 124 3.41 -19.02 2.72
N VAL A 125 4.06 -17.89 3.00
CA VAL A 125 4.60 -16.98 1.98
C VAL A 125 6.05 -17.33 1.66
N ASP A 126 6.35 -17.51 0.38
CA ASP A 126 7.74 -17.55 -0.10
C ASP A 126 8.23 -16.12 -0.36
N LEU A 127 9.00 -15.59 0.58
CA LEU A 127 9.52 -14.22 0.52
C LEU A 127 10.42 -13.96 -0.70
N SER A 128 10.98 -15.01 -1.33
CA SER A 128 11.81 -14.85 -2.53
C SER A 128 11.00 -14.54 -3.79
N LEU A 129 9.69 -14.74 -3.77
CA LEU A 129 8.77 -14.46 -4.88
C LEU A 129 8.10 -13.09 -4.78
N LEU A 130 8.37 -12.32 -3.71
CA LEU A 130 7.70 -11.05 -3.48
C LEU A 130 7.92 -10.08 -4.64
N SER A 131 6.83 -9.69 -5.25
CA SER A 131 6.75 -8.74 -6.35
C SER A 131 5.39 -8.05 -6.34
N VAL A 132 5.29 -6.92 -7.02
CA VAL A 132 4.03 -6.21 -7.23
C VAL A 132 3.74 -6.18 -8.72
N LYS A 133 2.52 -6.58 -9.10
CA LYS A 133 2.01 -6.44 -10.45
C LYS A 133 0.61 -5.81 -10.39
N THR A 134 0.44 -4.70 -11.11
CA THR A 134 -0.86 -4.03 -11.25
C THR A 134 -1.37 -4.17 -12.67
N ARG A 135 -2.65 -4.56 -12.79
CA ARG A 135 -3.39 -4.55 -14.06
C ARG A 135 -4.57 -3.61 -13.96
N VAL A 136 -4.81 -2.89 -15.04
CA VAL A 136 -6.06 -2.13 -15.25
C VAL A 136 -6.71 -2.67 -16.50
N ASN A 137 -7.94 -3.17 -16.38
CA ASN A 137 -8.68 -3.84 -17.47
C ASN A 137 -7.87 -4.98 -18.12
N GLY A 138 -7.11 -5.73 -17.31
CA GLY A 138 -6.25 -6.83 -17.75
C GLY A 138 -4.89 -6.41 -18.32
N GLU A 139 -4.64 -5.12 -18.58
CA GLU A 139 -3.36 -4.61 -19.07
C GLU A 139 -2.39 -4.36 -17.93
N ILE A 140 -1.15 -4.90 -18.02
CA ILE A 140 -0.11 -4.68 -17.02
C ILE A 140 0.34 -3.21 -17.07
N ARG A 141 0.29 -2.53 -15.93
CA ARG A 141 0.70 -1.14 -15.75
C ARG A 141 1.92 -1.02 -14.84
N GLN A 142 1.99 -1.85 -13.80
CA GLN A 142 3.16 -1.93 -12.90
C GLN A 142 3.64 -3.38 -12.84
N GLU A 143 4.97 -3.58 -12.80
CA GLU A 143 5.59 -4.87 -12.53
C GLU A 143 6.99 -4.63 -11.96
N SER A 144 7.22 -5.06 -10.70
CA SER A 144 8.51 -4.92 -10.03
C SER A 144 8.69 -5.95 -8.92
N GLY A 145 9.90 -6.45 -8.73
CA GLY A 145 10.27 -7.23 -7.56
C GLY A 145 10.40 -6.36 -6.30
N ALA A 146 10.30 -7.00 -5.14
CA ALA A 146 10.54 -6.32 -3.86
C ALA A 146 12.02 -5.92 -3.67
N ASP A 147 12.93 -6.47 -4.45
CA ASP A 147 14.36 -6.12 -4.48
C ASP A 147 14.65 -4.73 -5.08
N ASP A 148 13.66 -4.09 -5.75
CA ASP A 148 13.74 -2.70 -6.22
C ASP A 148 13.36 -1.68 -5.10
N MET A 149 12.98 -2.15 -3.91
CA MET A 149 12.72 -1.30 -2.75
C MET A 149 13.99 -0.60 -2.27
N VAL A 150 13.86 0.69 -1.90
CA VAL A 150 14.93 1.48 -1.25
C VAL A 150 15.18 0.98 0.17
N PHE A 151 14.10 0.74 0.91
CA PHE A 151 14.10 0.18 2.26
C PHE A 151 13.28 -1.11 2.26
N ASP A 152 13.89 -2.22 2.64
CA ASP A 152 13.22 -3.51 2.74
C ASP A 152 12.21 -3.55 3.90
N ILE A 153 11.32 -4.53 3.90
CA ILE A 153 10.26 -4.67 4.90
C ILE A 153 10.80 -4.69 6.35
N PRO A 154 11.88 -5.45 6.68
CA PRO A 154 12.49 -5.39 8.00
C PRO A 154 12.94 -3.98 8.43
N THR A 155 13.58 -3.23 7.54
CA THR A 155 14.01 -1.85 7.77
C THR A 155 12.83 -0.92 8.01
N LEU A 156 11.74 -1.09 7.25
CA LEU A 156 10.51 -0.32 7.46
C LEU A 156 9.90 -0.56 8.83
N ILE A 157 9.81 -1.83 9.27
CA ILE A 157 9.28 -2.18 10.60
C ILE A 157 10.16 -1.62 11.70
N GLU A 158 11.48 -1.72 11.57
CA GLU A 158 12.42 -1.10 12.52
C GLU A 158 12.16 0.39 12.61
N TYR A 159 12.22 1.11 11.48
CA TYR A 159 12.06 2.56 11.43
C TYR A 159 10.72 3.01 12.02
N VAL A 160 9.62 2.44 11.54
CA VAL A 160 8.27 2.80 12.02
C VAL A 160 8.11 2.50 13.50
N SER A 161 8.60 1.35 13.97
CA SER A 161 8.48 0.98 15.39
C SER A 161 9.32 1.86 16.33
N HIS A 162 10.35 2.54 15.83
CA HIS A 162 11.10 3.56 16.57
C HIS A 162 10.35 4.89 16.65
N VAL A 163 9.59 5.24 15.60
CA VAL A 163 8.76 6.46 15.59
C VAL A 163 7.52 6.27 16.46
N MET A 164 6.78 5.18 16.27
CA MET A 164 5.51 4.92 16.96
C MET A 164 5.31 3.44 17.29
N THR A 165 4.46 3.14 18.28
CA THR A 165 4.05 1.76 18.55
C THR A 165 3.15 1.27 17.43
N LEU A 166 3.45 0.09 16.88
CA LEU A 166 2.57 -0.69 16.03
C LEU A 166 1.79 -1.67 16.89
N GLU A 167 0.49 -1.72 16.75
CA GLU A 167 -0.38 -2.67 17.46
C GLU A 167 -0.72 -3.87 16.58
N ALA A 168 -1.14 -4.98 17.18
CA ALA A 168 -1.61 -6.13 16.41
C ALA A 168 -2.79 -5.74 15.51
N GLY A 169 -2.72 -6.12 14.25
CA GLY A 169 -3.69 -5.76 13.21
C GLY A 169 -3.35 -4.48 12.44
N ASP A 170 -2.39 -3.66 12.90
CA ASP A 170 -1.94 -2.50 12.12
C ASP A 170 -1.31 -2.93 10.79
N LEU A 171 -1.45 -2.07 9.78
CA LEU A 171 -0.93 -2.32 8.44
C LEU A 171 0.24 -1.37 8.13
N ILE A 172 1.23 -1.90 7.38
CA ILE A 172 2.24 -1.11 6.71
C ILE A 172 2.07 -1.33 5.20
N ALA A 173 1.82 -0.26 4.45
CA ALA A 173 1.87 -0.21 2.99
C ALA A 173 3.29 0.19 2.59
N THR A 174 3.97 -0.68 1.81
CA THR A 174 5.43 -0.64 1.66
C THR A 174 5.94 0.31 0.59
N GLY A 175 5.04 1.00 -0.10
CA GLY A 175 5.34 1.83 -1.25
C GLY A 175 5.06 1.12 -2.58
N THR A 176 4.85 1.91 -3.61
CA THR A 176 4.47 1.45 -4.96
C THR A 176 5.65 1.51 -5.92
N PRO A 177 5.77 0.57 -6.88
CA PRO A 177 6.74 0.67 -7.97
C PRO A 177 6.32 1.70 -9.03
N HIS A 178 7.17 1.94 -10.03
CA HIS A 178 6.89 2.78 -11.21
C HIS A 178 5.70 2.24 -12.02
N GLY A 179 5.11 3.08 -12.87
CA GLY A 179 3.99 2.75 -13.73
C GLY A 179 2.63 3.10 -13.12
N ILE A 180 2.59 3.97 -12.11
CA ILE A 180 1.36 4.54 -11.58
C ILE A 180 0.57 5.27 -12.69
N GLY A 181 -0.73 5.40 -12.53
CA GLY A 181 -1.54 6.10 -13.51
C GLY A 181 -3.01 6.22 -13.13
N PRO A 182 -3.75 7.02 -13.93
CA PRO A 182 -5.13 7.34 -13.61
C PRO A 182 -6.08 6.15 -13.80
N LEU A 183 -7.06 6.07 -12.91
CA LEU A 183 -8.25 5.24 -13.00
C LEU A 183 -9.40 6.04 -13.58
N GLN A 184 -10.31 5.37 -14.27
CA GLN A 184 -11.53 5.92 -14.84
C GLN A 184 -12.75 5.14 -14.31
N GLU A 185 -13.92 5.77 -14.35
CA GLU A 185 -15.18 5.08 -14.07
C GLU A 185 -15.35 3.90 -15.04
N GLY A 186 -15.68 2.73 -14.49
CA GLY A 186 -15.85 1.49 -15.23
C GLY A 186 -14.59 0.65 -15.34
N ASP A 187 -13.42 1.14 -14.88
CA ASP A 187 -12.21 0.32 -14.81
C ASP A 187 -12.34 -0.78 -13.78
N GLU A 188 -11.63 -1.88 -14.02
CA GLU A 188 -11.30 -2.90 -13.03
C GLU A 188 -9.79 -2.86 -12.78
N VAL A 189 -9.39 -2.70 -11.51
CA VAL A 189 -7.99 -2.70 -11.10
C VAL A 189 -7.69 -3.93 -10.27
N GLU A 190 -6.65 -4.65 -10.65
CA GLU A 190 -6.09 -5.80 -9.94
C GLU A 190 -4.69 -5.49 -9.46
N ILE A 191 -4.43 -5.71 -8.17
CA ILE A 191 -3.08 -5.75 -7.59
C ILE A 191 -2.77 -7.18 -7.23
N GLU A 192 -1.73 -7.75 -7.83
CA GLU A 192 -1.18 -9.08 -7.52
C GLU A 192 0.14 -8.90 -6.79
N VAL A 193 0.29 -9.58 -5.66
CA VAL A 193 1.56 -9.70 -4.93
C VAL A 193 2.06 -11.13 -5.08
N GLY A 194 3.23 -11.29 -5.71
CA GLY A 194 3.83 -12.59 -5.98
C GLY A 194 4.06 -13.38 -4.70
N GLY A 195 3.66 -14.65 -4.69
CA GLY A 195 3.76 -15.52 -3.52
C GLY A 195 2.75 -15.25 -2.40
N VAL A 196 1.81 -14.29 -2.60
CA VAL A 196 0.83 -13.87 -1.59
C VAL A 196 -0.59 -14.01 -2.13
N GLY A 197 -1.02 -13.19 -3.07
CA GLY A 197 -2.38 -13.19 -3.60
C GLY A 197 -2.72 -11.89 -4.30
N SER A 198 -4.01 -11.63 -4.51
CA SER A 198 -4.45 -10.43 -5.21
C SER A 198 -5.65 -9.75 -4.55
N VAL A 199 -5.86 -8.49 -4.95
CA VAL A 199 -7.08 -7.71 -4.70
C VAL A 199 -7.59 -7.17 -6.03
N VAL A 200 -8.90 -7.28 -6.28
CA VAL A 200 -9.55 -6.84 -7.52
C VAL A 200 -10.74 -5.97 -7.16
N ASN A 201 -10.81 -4.78 -7.72
CA ASN A 201 -11.87 -3.84 -7.40
C ASN A 201 -12.37 -3.09 -8.64
N PRO A 202 -13.68 -2.94 -8.82
CA PRO A 202 -14.25 -2.05 -9.83
C PRO A 202 -14.12 -0.59 -9.38
N VAL A 203 -14.03 0.30 -10.35
CA VAL A 203 -13.99 1.76 -10.12
C VAL A 203 -15.31 2.38 -10.51
N ILE A 204 -15.90 3.18 -9.62
CA ILE A 204 -17.16 3.88 -9.88
C ILE A 204 -17.04 5.38 -9.59
N ALA A 205 -17.87 6.17 -10.28
CA ALA A 205 -18.03 7.57 -9.93
C ALA A 205 -18.68 7.74 -8.55
N SER A 206 -18.39 8.84 -7.88
CA SER A 206 -19.16 9.26 -6.69
C SER A 206 -20.59 9.64 -7.11
N VAL A 207 -21.58 9.08 -6.44
CA VAL A 207 -23.02 9.41 -6.61
C VAL A 207 -23.35 10.82 -6.09
#